data_a627073331a49be8a9aa51b381936e77
#
_entry.id   a627073331a49be8a9aa51b381936e77
#
_cell.length_a   1.000
_cell.length_b   1.000
_cell.length_c   1.000
_cell.angle_alpha   90.00
_cell.angle_beta   90.00
_cell.angle_gamma   90.00
#
_symmetry.space_group_name_H-M   'P 1'
#
loop_
_entity.id
_entity.type
_entity.pdbx_description
1 polymer ?
#
loop_
_entity_poly.entity_id
_entity_poly.type
_entity_poly.pdbx_seq_one_letter_code
_entity_poly.pdbx_strand_id
1 'polypeptide(L)'
;MESIEYYKNDEWGYKIINDYLRQDLKRPDIKIEKHIQNIDLFTVNTVTEPITLYRGFRSFFDIDHTTSFVNLGYSSCSTDIDVALRFSGLERYILHFELPKDIKFYKYDDKNTWLVENEYLLQRGLKFTITNRKNNIFYCTITSFS
;
A
#
# COMPACT_ATOMS: atom_id res chain seq x y z
N MET A 1 15.03 -8.63 -4.95
CA MET A 1 15.27 -7.16 -5.12
C MET A 1 14.82 -6.64 -6.47
N GLU A 2 15.12 -7.34 -7.53
CA GLU A 2 14.72 -6.94 -8.88
C GLU A 2 13.21 -6.72 -9.03
N SER A 3 12.38 -7.57 -8.43
CA SER A 3 10.92 -7.42 -8.49
C SER A 3 10.42 -6.25 -7.65
N ILE A 4 11.06 -5.97 -6.52
CA ILE A 4 10.77 -4.77 -5.72
C ILE A 4 11.11 -3.51 -6.52
N GLU A 5 12.25 -3.49 -7.17
CA GLU A 5 12.67 -2.37 -8.02
C GLU A 5 11.73 -2.20 -9.22
N TYR A 6 11.32 -3.30 -9.85
CA TYR A 6 10.33 -3.26 -10.93
C TYR A 6 9.01 -2.63 -10.46
N TYR A 7 8.53 -3.04 -9.29
CA TYR A 7 7.29 -2.51 -8.72
C TYR A 7 7.38 -1.00 -8.50
N LYS A 8 8.48 -0.54 -7.89
CA LYS A 8 8.64 0.87 -7.52
C LYS A 8 9.05 1.78 -8.67
N ASN A 9 10.06 1.38 -9.43
CA ASN A 9 10.80 2.28 -10.32
C ASN A 9 10.38 2.17 -11.79
N ASP A 10 9.82 1.04 -12.20
CA ASP A 10 9.29 0.91 -13.55
C ASP A 10 8.04 1.78 -13.68
N GLU A 11 7.89 2.45 -14.80
CA GLU A 11 6.79 3.39 -15.04
C GLU A 11 5.41 2.78 -14.78
N TRP A 12 5.24 1.49 -15.09
CA TRP A 12 3.95 0.80 -14.97
C TRP A 12 4.00 -0.41 -14.05
N GLY A 13 5.15 -0.68 -13.41
CA GLY A 13 5.36 -1.91 -12.65
C GLY A 13 4.33 -2.13 -11.55
N TYR A 14 4.14 -1.15 -10.66
CA TYR A 14 3.17 -1.24 -9.57
C TYR A 14 1.73 -1.40 -10.10
N LYS A 15 1.40 -0.71 -11.19
CA LYS A 15 0.06 -0.76 -11.77
C LYS A 15 -0.20 -2.13 -12.40
N ILE A 16 0.75 -2.66 -13.15
CA ILE A 16 0.61 -3.98 -13.79
C ILE A 16 0.40 -5.07 -12.73
N ILE A 17 1.24 -5.08 -11.69
CA ILE A 17 1.16 -6.07 -10.62
C ILE A 17 -0.16 -5.94 -9.85
N ASN A 18 -0.49 -4.74 -9.42
CA ASN A 18 -1.70 -4.53 -8.60
C ASN A 18 -2.98 -4.74 -9.38
N ASP A 19 -3.03 -4.31 -10.64
CA ASP A 19 -4.20 -4.57 -11.50
C ASP A 19 -4.41 -6.08 -11.70
N TYR A 20 -3.32 -6.82 -11.89
CA TYR A 20 -3.38 -8.28 -11.99
C TYR A 20 -3.95 -8.91 -10.72
N LEU A 21 -3.47 -8.48 -9.54
CA LEU A 21 -3.93 -9.01 -8.26
C LEU A 21 -5.40 -8.69 -7.96
N ARG A 22 -5.92 -7.60 -8.50
CA ARG A 22 -7.29 -7.14 -8.28
C ARG A 22 -8.32 -7.78 -9.20
N GLN A 23 -7.88 -8.54 -10.20
CA GLN A 23 -8.80 -9.19 -11.15
C GLN A 23 -9.52 -10.37 -10.51
N ASP A 24 -10.84 -10.46 -10.71
CA ASP A 24 -11.64 -11.61 -10.24
C ASP A 24 -11.30 -12.88 -11.00
N LEU A 25 -11.15 -12.76 -12.33
CA LEU A 25 -10.76 -13.87 -13.20
C LEU A 25 -9.43 -13.53 -13.85
N LYS A 26 -8.36 -14.10 -13.30
CA LYS A 26 -7.02 -13.87 -13.80
C LYS A 26 -6.69 -14.83 -14.93
N ARG A 27 -6.14 -14.29 -16.02
CA ARG A 27 -5.40 -15.11 -16.95
C ARG A 27 -4.01 -15.34 -16.36
N PRO A 28 -3.56 -16.60 -16.19
CA PRO A 28 -2.24 -16.85 -15.64
C PRO A 28 -1.15 -16.14 -16.46
N ASP A 29 -0.29 -15.39 -15.77
CA ASP A 29 0.86 -14.72 -16.35
C ASP A 29 2.08 -15.08 -15.53
N ILE A 30 2.96 -15.88 -16.09
CA ILE A 30 4.12 -16.41 -15.38
C ILE A 30 5.07 -15.32 -14.92
N LYS A 31 5.27 -14.27 -15.72
CA LYS A 31 6.15 -13.16 -15.35
C LYS A 31 5.61 -12.37 -14.18
N ILE A 32 4.32 -12.06 -14.21
CA ILE A 32 3.66 -11.32 -13.13
C ILE A 32 3.63 -12.16 -11.85
N GLU A 33 3.27 -13.44 -11.94
CA GLU A 33 3.27 -14.34 -10.80
C GLU A 33 4.65 -14.46 -10.15
N LYS A 34 5.71 -14.47 -10.96
CA LYS A 34 7.08 -14.51 -10.45
C LYS A 34 7.44 -13.23 -9.70
N HIS A 35 7.03 -12.06 -10.21
CA HIS A 35 7.21 -10.80 -9.49
C HIS A 35 6.48 -10.81 -8.15
N ILE A 36 5.24 -11.31 -8.13
CA ILE A 36 4.45 -11.41 -6.90
C ILE A 36 5.15 -12.31 -5.87
N GLN A 37 5.61 -13.48 -6.28
CA GLN A 37 6.34 -14.38 -5.39
C GLN A 37 7.58 -13.71 -4.81
N ASN A 38 8.35 -13.01 -5.63
CA ASN A 38 9.56 -12.32 -5.19
C ASN A 38 9.25 -11.16 -4.24
N ILE A 39 8.22 -10.37 -4.54
CA ILE A 39 7.82 -9.27 -3.65
C ILE A 39 7.36 -9.83 -2.31
N ASP A 40 6.57 -10.90 -2.31
CA ASP A 40 6.13 -11.56 -1.07
C ASP A 40 7.32 -12.06 -0.24
N LEU A 41 8.37 -12.57 -0.89
CA LEU A 41 9.58 -13.03 -0.20
C LEU A 41 10.32 -11.90 0.55
N PHE A 42 10.26 -10.68 0.04
CA PHE A 42 10.90 -9.52 0.67
C PHE A 42 9.97 -8.80 1.65
N THR A 43 8.68 -9.03 1.58
CA THR A 43 7.67 -8.37 2.42
C THR A 43 7.44 -9.22 3.68
N VAL A 44 8.43 -9.26 4.56
CA VAL A 44 8.46 -10.17 5.70
C VAL A 44 8.70 -9.48 7.05
N ASN A 45 9.01 -8.19 7.04
CA ASN A 45 9.27 -7.46 8.27
C ASN A 45 7.98 -7.15 9.02
N THR A 46 8.06 -7.10 10.34
CA THR A 46 6.96 -6.68 11.20
C THR A 46 7.46 -5.65 12.20
N VAL A 47 6.56 -4.82 12.71
CA VAL A 47 6.93 -3.82 13.71
C VAL A 47 6.88 -4.43 15.11
N THR A 48 7.76 -3.95 16.00
CA THR A 48 7.71 -4.28 17.42
C THR A 48 6.82 -3.33 18.20
N GLU A 49 6.69 -2.09 17.70
CA GLU A 49 5.79 -1.08 18.24
C GLU A 49 4.95 -0.48 17.12
N PRO A 50 3.70 -0.08 17.39
CA PRO A 50 2.85 0.52 16.36
C PRO A 50 3.48 1.78 15.79
N ILE A 51 3.42 1.93 14.47
CA ILE A 51 3.83 3.16 13.79
C ILE A 51 2.64 3.70 13.00
N THR A 52 2.56 5.02 12.91
CA THR A 52 1.53 5.68 12.12
C THR A 52 1.99 5.76 10.67
N LEU A 53 1.13 5.31 9.77
CA LEU A 53 1.37 5.37 8.33
C LEU A 53 0.25 6.13 7.63
N TYR A 54 0.63 6.76 6.52
CA TYR A 54 -0.26 7.51 5.66
C TYR A 54 -0.20 6.93 4.26
N ARG A 55 -1.36 6.81 3.63
CA ARG A 55 -1.47 6.35 2.25
C ARG A 55 -2.35 7.32 1.46
N GLY A 56 -1.78 7.93 0.41
CA GLY A 56 -2.56 8.70 -0.54
C GLY A 56 -3.41 7.78 -1.41
N PHE A 57 -4.65 8.16 -1.67
CA PHE A 57 -5.50 7.38 -2.54
C PHE A 57 -6.39 8.26 -3.39
N ARG A 58 -6.85 7.68 -4.49
CA ARG A 58 -7.81 8.30 -5.39
C ARG A 58 -9.11 7.53 -5.25
N SER A 59 -10.17 8.25 -4.88
CA SER A 59 -11.48 7.63 -4.73
C SER A 59 -12.30 7.82 -6.00
N PHE A 60 -12.86 6.73 -6.49
CA PHE A 60 -13.85 6.75 -7.57
C PHE A 60 -15.25 6.40 -7.06
N PHE A 61 -15.40 6.28 -5.75
CA PHE A 61 -16.67 5.93 -5.10
C PHE A 61 -16.73 6.64 -3.75
N ASP A 62 -17.96 6.76 -3.24
CA ASP A 62 -18.17 7.40 -1.94
C ASP A 62 -17.61 6.54 -0.83
N ILE A 63 -16.65 7.10 -0.09
CA ILE A 63 -16.10 6.50 1.11
C ILE A 63 -16.62 7.29 2.29
N ASP A 64 -17.30 6.61 3.21
CA ASP A 64 -17.78 7.22 4.45
C ASP A 64 -17.20 6.50 5.66
N HIS A 65 -17.59 6.94 6.86
CA HIS A 65 -17.09 6.42 8.12
C HIS A 65 -17.51 4.98 8.44
N THR A 66 -18.32 4.36 7.58
CA THR A 66 -18.75 2.96 7.74
C THR A 66 -18.15 2.04 6.69
N THR A 67 -17.42 2.61 5.74
CA THR A 67 -16.91 1.87 4.59
C THR A 67 -15.76 0.95 5.00
N SER A 68 -15.82 -0.28 4.52
CA SER A 68 -14.68 -1.21 4.54
C SER A 68 -14.37 -1.63 3.11
N PHE A 69 -13.09 -1.79 2.80
CA PHE A 69 -12.68 -2.27 1.49
C PHE A 69 -11.41 -3.12 1.61
N VAL A 70 -11.22 -4.01 0.65
CA VAL A 70 -10.04 -4.88 0.57
C VAL A 70 -9.17 -4.43 -0.59
N ASN A 71 -7.88 -4.27 -0.32
CA ASN A 71 -6.89 -4.09 -1.37
C ASN A 71 -6.18 -5.41 -1.62
N LEU A 72 -6.47 -6.04 -2.75
CA LEU A 72 -5.83 -7.30 -3.12
C LEU A 72 -4.38 -7.10 -3.60
N GLY A 73 -4.02 -5.88 -3.99
CA GLY A 73 -2.67 -5.51 -4.34
C GLY A 73 -1.84 -5.13 -3.12
N TYR A 74 -0.60 -4.74 -3.38
CA TYR A 74 0.29 -4.18 -2.36
C TYR A 74 -0.10 -2.74 -2.07
N SER A 75 0.24 -2.26 -0.87
CA SER A 75 -0.07 -0.89 -0.45
C SER A 75 1.20 -0.14 -0.10
N SER A 76 1.49 0.92 -0.85
CA SER A 76 2.60 1.83 -0.57
C SER A 76 2.14 2.90 0.41
N CYS A 77 2.90 3.07 1.48
CA CYS A 77 2.59 4.00 2.57
C CYS A 77 3.85 4.74 2.99
N SER A 78 3.69 5.82 3.74
CA SER A 78 4.81 6.57 4.30
C SER A 78 4.50 7.03 5.71
N THR A 79 5.53 7.20 6.53
CA THR A 79 5.41 7.90 7.81
C THR A 79 5.29 9.41 7.63
N ASP A 80 5.53 9.92 6.42
CA ASP A 80 5.46 11.34 6.08
C ASP A 80 4.17 11.60 5.28
N ILE A 81 3.28 12.40 5.86
CA ILE A 81 2.00 12.72 5.23
C ILE A 81 2.19 13.46 3.91
N ASP A 82 3.24 14.27 3.77
CA ASP A 82 3.51 15.02 2.54
C ASP A 82 3.86 14.07 1.39
N VAL A 83 4.56 12.98 1.69
CA VAL A 83 4.83 11.93 0.70
C VAL A 83 3.52 11.28 0.25
N ALA A 84 2.66 10.92 1.20
CA ALA A 84 1.35 10.33 0.87
C ALA A 84 0.49 11.27 0.02
N LEU A 85 0.53 12.57 0.29
CA LEU A 85 -0.19 13.58 -0.49
C LEU A 85 0.26 13.62 -1.95
N ARG A 86 1.55 13.38 -2.22
CA ARG A 86 2.06 13.32 -3.60
C ARG A 86 1.49 12.15 -4.40
N PHE A 87 1.09 11.08 -3.73
CA PHE A 87 0.47 9.91 -4.38
C PHE A 87 -1.04 9.96 -4.40
N SER A 88 -1.65 10.99 -3.80
CA SER A 88 -3.10 11.18 -3.80
C SER A 88 -3.58 11.84 -5.11
N GLY A 89 -4.89 11.79 -5.34
CA GLY A 89 -5.51 12.47 -6.48
C GLY A 89 -5.74 13.97 -6.19
N LEU A 90 -6.56 14.59 -7.03
CA LEU A 90 -6.88 16.03 -6.91
C LEU A 90 -7.59 16.35 -5.60
N GLU A 91 -8.38 15.42 -5.07
CA GLU A 91 -9.08 15.57 -3.79
C GLU A 91 -8.15 15.44 -2.59
N ARG A 92 -6.92 14.95 -2.80
CA ARG A 92 -5.91 14.81 -1.75
C ARG A 92 -6.37 13.94 -0.58
N TYR A 93 -7.01 12.82 -0.88
CA TYR A 93 -7.48 11.87 0.14
C TYR A 93 -6.33 11.09 0.75
N ILE A 94 -6.35 10.96 2.08
CA ILE A 94 -5.33 10.26 2.85
C ILE A 94 -6.00 9.23 3.75
N LEU A 95 -5.48 8.01 3.73
CA LEU A 95 -5.76 7.01 4.75
C LEU A 95 -4.72 7.16 5.87
N HIS A 96 -5.18 7.22 7.11
CA HIS A 96 -4.36 7.34 8.31
C HIS A 96 -4.61 6.12 9.17
N PHE A 97 -3.57 5.38 9.49
CA PHE A 97 -3.71 4.16 10.30
C PHE A 97 -2.42 3.83 11.05
N GLU A 98 -2.55 3.04 12.12
CA GLU A 98 -1.42 2.44 12.79
C GLU A 98 -1.16 1.06 12.19
N LEU A 99 0.11 0.75 11.93
CA LEU A 99 0.51 -0.55 11.39
C LEU A 99 0.50 -1.59 12.52
N PRO A 100 -0.39 -2.61 12.45
CA PRO A 100 -0.40 -3.67 13.45
C PRO A 100 0.84 -4.58 13.36
N LYS A 101 1.14 -5.26 14.46
CA LYS A 101 2.31 -6.14 14.56
C LYS A 101 2.26 -7.35 13.62
N ASP A 102 1.08 -7.79 13.23
CA ASP A 102 0.90 -8.97 12.39
C ASP A 102 0.91 -8.67 10.89
N ILE A 103 0.99 -7.40 10.51
CA ILE A 103 1.04 -6.99 9.09
C ILE A 103 2.49 -6.89 8.65
N LYS A 104 2.81 -7.57 7.55
CA LYS A 104 4.17 -7.63 7.00
C LYS A 104 4.42 -6.50 6.02
N PHE A 105 5.66 -6.04 5.98
CA PHE A 105 6.06 -4.95 5.10
C PHE A 105 7.50 -5.12 4.61
N TYR A 106 7.84 -4.36 3.59
CA TYR A 106 9.19 -4.08 3.13
C TYR A 106 9.45 -2.59 3.28
N LYS A 107 10.54 -2.22 3.94
CA LYS A 107 10.95 -0.83 4.09
C LYS A 107 11.97 -0.50 3.02
N TYR A 108 11.65 0.47 2.17
CA TYR A 108 12.59 0.92 1.14
C TYR A 108 13.78 1.63 1.75
N ASP A 109 14.96 1.45 1.14
CA ASP A 109 16.18 2.12 1.55
C ASP A 109 16.30 3.45 0.80
N ASP A 110 16.29 4.56 1.54
CA ASP A 110 16.38 5.92 0.98
C ASP A 110 17.81 6.42 0.86
N LYS A 111 18.83 5.62 1.20
CA LYS A 111 20.24 6.09 1.26
C LYS A 111 20.77 6.62 -0.05
N ASN A 112 20.30 6.11 -1.17
CA ASN A 112 20.77 6.47 -2.50
C ASN A 112 19.86 7.48 -3.21
N THR A 113 18.86 8.00 -2.51
CA THR A 113 17.95 9.00 -3.05
C THR A 113 18.10 10.30 -2.26
N TRP A 114 18.10 11.41 -2.98
CA TRP A 114 18.10 12.73 -2.35
C TRP A 114 16.71 13.15 -1.85
N LEU A 115 15.72 12.33 -2.15
CA LEU A 115 14.33 12.51 -1.70
C LEU A 115 13.98 11.40 -0.72
N VAL A 116 13.93 11.74 0.57
CA VAL A 116 13.59 10.78 1.62
C VAL A 116 12.08 10.60 1.65
N GLU A 117 11.62 9.40 1.30
CA GLU A 117 10.19 9.11 1.23
C GLU A 117 9.67 8.33 2.44
N ASN A 118 10.54 7.70 3.23
CA ASN A 118 10.14 6.85 4.36
C ASN A 118 9.03 5.88 3.95
N GLU A 119 9.22 5.22 2.81
CA GLU A 119 8.19 4.43 2.17
C GLU A 119 8.21 2.98 2.67
N TYR A 120 7.01 2.50 2.95
CA TYR A 120 6.76 1.13 3.37
C TYR A 120 5.85 0.47 2.33
N LEU A 121 6.24 -0.70 1.86
CA LEU A 121 5.39 -1.52 1.01
C LEU A 121 4.73 -2.58 1.88
N LEU A 122 3.42 -2.45 2.08
CA LEU A 122 2.67 -3.40 2.89
C LEU A 122 2.29 -4.63 2.07
N GLN A 123 2.14 -5.77 2.76
CA GLN A 123 1.68 -7.01 2.16
C GLN A 123 0.39 -6.82 1.36
N ARG A 124 0.17 -7.67 0.39
CA ARG A 124 -1.11 -7.71 -0.33
C ARG A 124 -2.22 -8.31 0.53
N GLY A 125 -3.47 -8.04 0.14
CA GLY A 125 -4.63 -8.62 0.81
C GLY A 125 -4.93 -8.00 2.18
N LEU A 126 -4.98 -6.66 2.26
CA LEU A 126 -5.34 -5.97 3.48
C LEU A 126 -6.76 -5.44 3.40
N LYS A 127 -7.48 -5.56 4.50
CA LYS A 127 -8.79 -4.94 4.68
C LYS A 127 -8.63 -3.65 5.47
N PHE A 128 -9.13 -2.56 4.89
CA PHE A 128 -9.17 -1.24 5.51
C PHE A 128 -10.59 -0.97 5.96
N THR A 129 -10.77 -0.60 7.22
CA THR A 129 -12.08 -0.26 7.79
C THR A 129 -12.02 1.19 8.25
N ILE A 130 -12.82 2.05 7.64
CA ILE A 130 -12.88 3.46 8.00
C ILE A 130 -13.61 3.60 9.33
N THR A 131 -12.96 4.21 10.31
CA THR A 131 -13.53 4.43 11.65
C THR A 131 -13.94 5.87 11.87
N ASN A 132 -13.31 6.82 11.16
CA ASN A 132 -13.62 8.23 11.30
C ASN A 132 -13.12 8.97 10.06
N ARG A 133 -13.66 10.15 9.83
CA ARG A 133 -13.21 11.05 8.78
C ARG A 133 -13.12 12.47 9.31
N LYS A 134 -12.01 13.15 9.00
CA LYS A 134 -11.84 14.56 9.29
C LYS A 134 -11.30 15.23 8.03
N ASN A 135 -12.14 16.02 7.36
CA ASN A 135 -11.84 16.61 6.05
C ASN A 135 -11.46 15.51 5.04
N ASN A 136 -10.25 15.56 4.48
CA ASN A 136 -9.77 14.59 3.50
C ASN A 136 -8.93 13.47 4.13
N ILE A 137 -8.89 13.39 5.46
CA ILE A 137 -8.19 12.35 6.18
C ILE A 137 -9.20 11.32 6.67
N PHE A 138 -9.00 10.07 6.26
CA PHE A 138 -9.83 8.94 6.66
C PHE A 138 -9.03 8.09 7.64
N TYR A 139 -9.45 8.07 8.89
CA TYR A 139 -8.84 7.23 9.92
C TYR A 139 -9.39 5.83 9.77
N CYS A 140 -8.50 4.87 9.74
CA CYS A 140 -8.91 3.48 9.54
C CYS A 140 -8.07 2.51 10.36
N THR A 141 -8.61 1.31 10.49
CA THR A 141 -7.87 0.14 10.98
C THR A 141 -7.61 -0.79 9.82
N ILE A 142 -6.53 -1.56 9.90
CA ILE A 142 -6.19 -2.53 8.86
C ILE A 142 -6.04 -3.91 9.47
N THR A 143 -6.48 -4.91 8.71
CA THR A 143 -6.35 -6.32 9.07
C THR A 143 -5.94 -7.11 7.84
N SER A 144 -5.35 -8.28 8.06
CA SER A 144 -5.09 -9.21 6.98
C SER A 144 -6.41 -9.85 6.53
N PHE A 145 -6.65 -9.84 5.24
CA PHE A 145 -7.81 -10.49 4.64
C PHE A 145 -7.35 -11.81 4.03
N SER A 146 -7.76 -12.89 4.64
CA SER A 146 -7.39 -14.24 4.20
C SER A 146 -8.58 -15.04 3.74
#